data_bba4c5995074a55f576f79fb688d3c04
#
_entry.id   bba4c5995074a55f576f79fb688d3c04
#
_cell.length_a   1.000
_cell.length_b   1.000
_cell.length_c   1.000
_cell.angle_alpha   90.00
_cell.angle_beta   90.00
_cell.angle_gamma   90.00
#
_symmetry.space_group_name_H-M   'P 1'
#
loop_
_entity.id
_entity.type
_entity.pdbx_description
1 polymer ?
#
loop_
_entity_poly.entity_id
_entity_poly.type
_entity_poly.pdbx_seq_one_letter_code
_entity_poly.pdbx_strand_id
1 'polypeptide(L)'
;MSGSGNCLCGSISLKFKSEPKFFLLCHCTDCQKATGSAVASIVGVKENDFEIIGETGSYECEAGVTRSFCKNCGSQIFSTTN
;
A
#
# COMPACT_ATOMS: atom_id res chain seq x y z
N MET A 1 8.30 11.92 -11.38
CA MET A 1 8.20 12.15 -9.90
C MET A 1 8.52 10.87 -9.17
N SER A 2 9.32 10.96 -8.16
CA SER A 2 9.60 9.83 -7.30
C SER A 2 9.04 10.11 -5.91
N GLY A 3 8.92 9.07 -5.10
CA GLY A 3 8.42 9.23 -3.75
C GLY A 3 8.97 8.17 -2.82
N SER A 4 8.86 8.43 -1.54
CA SER A 4 9.28 7.50 -0.50
C SER A 4 8.36 7.64 0.71
N GLY A 5 8.34 6.60 1.51
CA GLY A 5 7.58 6.60 2.75
C GLY A 5 8.03 5.49 3.67
N ASN A 6 7.45 5.45 4.84
CA ASN A 6 7.73 4.39 5.80
C ASN A 6 6.50 4.15 6.67
N CYS A 7 6.49 3.03 7.36
CA CYS A 7 5.41 2.71 8.27
C CYS A 7 5.52 3.52 9.55
N LEU A 8 4.50 3.47 10.36
CA LEU A 8 4.43 4.26 11.60
C LEU A 8 5.59 3.99 12.55
N CYS A 9 6.02 2.72 12.68
CA CYS A 9 7.13 2.37 13.58
C CYS A 9 8.50 2.51 12.93
N GLY A 10 8.55 2.73 11.62
CA GLY A 10 9.80 2.91 10.89
C GLY A 10 10.52 1.64 10.46
N SER A 11 9.99 0.46 10.78
CA SER A 11 10.66 -0.80 10.42
C SER A 11 10.56 -1.15 8.95
N ILE A 12 9.60 -0.54 8.23
CA ILE A 12 9.45 -0.74 6.79
C ILE A 12 9.57 0.60 6.09
N SER A 13 10.36 0.61 5.01
CA SER A 13 10.44 1.77 4.13
C SER A 13 10.15 1.37 2.71
N LEU A 14 9.66 2.31 1.93
CA LEU A 14 9.33 2.08 0.53
C LEU A 14 9.75 3.27 -0.31
N LYS A 15 9.99 3.03 -1.58
CA LYS A 15 10.26 4.10 -2.53
C LYS A 15 9.89 3.68 -3.95
N PHE A 16 9.57 4.65 -4.78
CA PHE A 16 9.32 4.43 -6.19
C PHE A 16 10.04 5.50 -7.00
N LYS A 17 10.46 5.17 -8.22
CA LYS A 17 11.36 6.01 -9.02
C LYS A 17 10.68 6.79 -10.12
N SER A 18 9.56 6.31 -10.64
CA SER A 18 8.91 6.94 -11.79
C SER A 18 7.61 7.62 -11.40
N GLU A 19 7.01 8.34 -12.35
CA GLU A 19 5.71 8.96 -12.17
C GLU A 19 4.66 7.92 -11.82
N PRO A 20 3.81 8.18 -10.82
CA PRO A 20 2.66 7.31 -10.57
C PRO A 20 1.76 7.25 -11.79
N LYS A 21 1.19 6.08 -12.04
CA LYS A 21 0.26 5.89 -13.16
C LYS A 21 -1.07 6.56 -12.92
N PHE A 22 -1.50 6.63 -11.67
CA PHE A 22 -2.78 7.23 -11.32
C PHE A 22 -2.82 7.58 -9.84
N PHE A 23 -3.76 8.47 -9.53
CA PHE A 23 -4.15 8.78 -8.16
C PHE A 23 -5.65 8.61 -8.09
N LEU A 24 -6.16 8.04 -7.02
CA LEU A 24 -7.59 7.94 -6.85
C LEU A 24 -7.98 7.88 -5.38
N LEU A 25 -9.25 8.17 -5.13
CA LEU A 25 -9.86 8.03 -3.82
C LEU A 25 -10.82 6.84 -3.89
N CYS A 26 -10.58 5.84 -3.07
CA CYS A 26 -11.38 4.62 -3.09
C CYS A 26 -12.36 4.62 -1.91
N HIS A 27 -13.64 4.51 -2.22
CA HIS A 27 -14.72 4.52 -1.23
C HIS A 27 -15.31 3.13 -0.97
N CYS A 28 -14.74 2.07 -1.54
CA CYS A 28 -15.31 0.74 -1.42
C CYS A 28 -15.23 0.24 0.03
N THR A 29 -16.10 -0.69 0.37
CA THR A 29 -16.19 -1.23 1.72
C THR A 29 -14.87 -1.85 2.19
N ASP A 30 -14.19 -2.57 1.28
CA ASP A 30 -12.90 -3.18 1.61
C ASP A 30 -11.85 -2.13 1.96
N CYS A 31 -11.80 -1.04 1.21
CA CYS A 31 -10.86 0.06 1.49
C CYS A 31 -11.19 0.73 2.83
N GLN A 32 -12.47 0.91 3.11
CA GLN A 32 -12.90 1.50 4.38
C GLN A 32 -12.48 0.63 5.56
N LYS A 33 -12.67 -0.67 5.45
CA LYS A 33 -12.31 -1.61 6.52
C LYS A 33 -10.79 -1.72 6.69
N ALA A 34 -10.06 -1.76 5.58
CA ALA A 34 -8.61 -1.92 5.62
C ALA A 34 -7.91 -0.69 6.21
N THR A 35 -8.42 0.51 5.94
CA THR A 35 -7.78 1.75 6.39
C THR A 35 -8.41 2.33 7.65
N GLY A 36 -9.63 1.91 8.00
CA GLY A 36 -10.36 2.52 9.09
C GLY A 36 -10.83 3.93 8.77
N SER A 37 -10.90 4.28 7.50
CA SER A 37 -11.26 5.61 7.03
C SER A 37 -12.43 5.52 6.05
N ALA A 38 -13.15 6.63 5.89
CA ALA A 38 -14.26 6.68 4.93
C ALA A 38 -13.79 6.54 3.48
N VAL A 39 -12.53 6.86 3.22
CA VAL A 39 -11.96 6.82 1.88
C VAL A 39 -10.47 6.51 1.98
N ALA A 40 -9.95 5.76 1.01
CA ALA A 40 -8.52 5.48 0.90
C ALA A 40 -7.94 6.30 -0.26
N SER A 41 -6.84 6.99 0.00
CA SER A 41 -6.06 7.67 -1.03
C SER A 41 -5.09 6.67 -1.62
N ILE A 42 -5.17 6.44 -2.92
CA ILE A 42 -4.38 5.40 -3.59
C ILE A 42 -3.53 5.99 -4.70
N VAL A 43 -2.27 5.59 -4.71
CA VAL A 43 -1.31 5.95 -5.75
C VAL A 43 -0.89 4.67 -6.44
N GLY A 44 -1.08 4.61 -7.76
CA GLY A 44 -0.70 3.43 -8.55
C GLY A 44 0.67 3.61 -9.16
N VAL A 45 1.57 2.64 -8.92
CA VAL A 45 2.92 2.68 -9.48
C VAL A 45 3.22 1.33 -10.15
N LYS A 46 4.22 1.33 -11.01
CA LYS A 46 4.68 0.09 -11.65
C LYS A 46 5.40 -0.76 -10.63
N GLU A 47 5.15 -2.06 -10.65
CA GLU A 47 5.75 -2.99 -9.71
C GLU A 47 7.29 -2.96 -9.73
N ASN A 48 7.89 -2.91 -10.90
CA ASN A 48 9.34 -2.93 -11.01
C ASN A 48 10.03 -1.60 -10.66
N ASP A 49 9.25 -0.55 -10.43
CA ASP A 49 9.76 0.74 -9.97
C ASP A 49 9.62 0.93 -8.46
N PHE A 50 9.08 -0.07 -7.79
CA PHE A 50 8.72 0.00 -6.37
C PHE A 50 9.65 -0.88 -5.55
N GLU A 51 10.27 -0.32 -4.53
CA GLU A 51 11.14 -1.05 -3.63
C GLU A 51 10.61 -1.01 -2.21
N ILE A 52 10.66 -2.17 -1.55
CA ILE A 52 10.28 -2.31 -0.14
C ILE A 52 11.47 -2.82 0.63
N ILE A 53 11.77 -2.19 1.76
CA ILE A 53 12.78 -2.65 2.71
C ILE A 53 12.06 -2.94 4.02
N GLY A 54 12.20 -4.16 4.51
CA GLY A 54 11.55 -4.61 5.72
C GLY A 54 10.63 -5.78 5.47
N GLU A 55 10.15 -6.39 6.52
CA GLU A 55 9.31 -7.57 6.45
C GLU A 55 7.84 -7.23 6.61
N THR A 56 7.02 -7.57 5.61
CA THR A 56 5.59 -7.28 5.64
C THR A 56 4.78 -8.54 5.92
N GLY A 57 3.61 -8.35 6.54
CA GLY A 57 2.56 -9.35 6.55
C GLY A 57 1.62 -9.08 5.37
N SER A 58 0.77 -10.03 5.05
CA SER A 58 -0.17 -9.85 3.97
C SER A 58 -1.49 -10.58 4.22
N TYR A 59 -2.54 -10.09 3.58
CA TYR A 59 -3.85 -10.69 3.62
C TYR A 59 -4.45 -10.66 2.22
N GLU A 60 -4.86 -11.81 1.72
CA GLU A 60 -5.48 -11.91 0.40
C GLU A 60 -6.99 -11.77 0.52
N CYS A 61 -7.54 -10.74 -0.12
CA CYS A 61 -8.98 -10.49 -0.13
C CYS A 61 -9.67 -11.32 -1.21
N GLU A 62 -10.97 -11.54 -1.05
CA GLU A 62 -11.77 -12.31 -2.02
C GLU A 62 -11.74 -11.71 -3.42
N ALA A 63 -11.57 -10.42 -3.52
CA ALA A 63 -11.54 -9.71 -4.82
C ALA A 63 -10.23 -9.91 -5.58
N GLY A 64 -9.31 -10.73 -5.09
CA GLY A 64 -8.02 -10.95 -5.73
C GLY A 64 -6.99 -9.88 -5.44
N VAL A 65 -7.22 -9.12 -4.39
CA VAL A 65 -6.28 -8.07 -3.94
C VAL A 65 -5.52 -8.60 -2.74
N THR A 66 -4.19 -8.52 -2.80
CA THR A 66 -3.34 -8.85 -1.65
C THR A 66 -2.90 -7.55 -0.99
N ARG A 67 -3.23 -7.39 0.27
CA ARG A 67 -2.89 -6.18 1.05
C ARG A 67 -1.71 -6.49 1.96
N SER A 68 -0.69 -5.66 1.89
CA SER A 68 0.53 -5.84 2.67
C SER A 68 0.64 -4.76 3.73
N PHE A 69 1.08 -5.13 4.90
CA PHE A 69 1.11 -4.24 6.06
C PHE A 69 2.35 -4.53 6.90
N CYS A 70 2.68 -3.59 7.78
CA CYS A 70 3.76 -3.79 8.74
C CYS A 70 3.32 -4.75 9.84
N LYS A 71 4.05 -5.82 10.06
CA LYS A 71 3.73 -6.79 11.11
C LYS A 71 3.84 -6.21 12.51
N ASN A 72 4.68 -5.19 12.67
CA ASN A 72 4.95 -4.61 13.97
C ASN A 72 3.93 -3.53 14.37
N CYS A 73 3.60 -2.61 13.48
CA CYS A 73 2.70 -1.51 13.79
C CYS A 73 1.36 -1.55 13.06
N GLY A 74 1.18 -2.46 12.11
CA GLY A 74 -0.07 -2.62 11.39
C GLY A 74 -0.31 -1.61 10.28
N SER A 75 0.63 -0.72 10.00
CA SER A 75 0.47 0.26 8.93
C SER A 75 0.26 -0.42 7.58
N GLN A 76 -0.71 0.05 6.82
CA GLN A 76 -0.90 -0.39 5.44
C GLN A 76 0.25 0.13 4.60
N ILE A 77 0.88 -0.74 3.82
CA ILE A 77 2.03 -0.36 3.00
C ILE A 77 1.65 -0.31 1.52
N PHE A 78 1.20 -1.43 0.98
CA PHE A 78 0.80 -1.47 -0.43
C PHE A 78 -0.17 -2.60 -0.67
N SER A 79 -0.77 -2.61 -1.85
CA SER A 79 -1.58 -3.75 -2.28
C SER A 79 -1.29 -4.05 -3.74
N THR A 80 -1.50 -5.31 -4.09
CA THR A 80 -1.34 -5.78 -5.47
C THR A 80 -2.61 -6.48 -5.89
N THR A 81 -2.90 -6.45 -7.20
CA THR A 81 -4.04 -7.14 -7.77
C THR A 81 -3.57 -8.25 -8.70
N ASN A 82 -4.32 -9.31 -8.72
CA ASN A 82 -4.03 -10.43 -9.63
C ASN A 82 -4.65 -10.20 -11.01
#